data_752b9e25adb9c2c7f0f514a8f2e24e29
#
_entry.id   752b9e25adb9c2c7f0f514a8f2e24e29
#
_cell.length_a   1.000
_cell.length_b   1.000
_cell.length_c   1.000
_cell.angle_alpha   90.00
_cell.angle_beta   90.00
_cell.angle_gamma   90.00
#
_symmetry.space_group_name_H-M   'P 1'
#
loop_
_entity.id
_entity.type
_entity.pdbx_description
1 polymer ?
#
loop_
_entity_poly.entity_id
_entity_poly.type
_entity_poly.pdbx_seq_one_letter_code
_entity_poly.pdbx_strand_id
1 'polypeptide(L)'
;FMVLAPEHALAKSLATDETREAVEKYIFDSSMRSNVDRMQAKEKTGVFTGSYAINPLNGAKTPIWLSDYVLADYGTGAIMCVPAHDDRDFEFARKFGLPIVQVIAKDGKEIENMTEAYTEANGIMINSGDWNGLESAVLKKEAPYMIEEKGFGHKTVNYKLRDWVFSRQRYWGEPIPIVHCPDCGCVPVPEDQLPLLLPEVEKYEPTGTGESPLAGIEEWVNTTCPCCGKPAKRETNTMPQWAGSSW
;
A
#
# COMPACT_ATOMS: atom_id res chain seq x y z
N PHE A 1 9.93 15.56 5.07
CA PHE A 1 8.49 15.71 4.80
C PHE A 1 7.78 14.37 4.89
N MET A 2 6.46 14.41 5.06
CA MET A 2 5.60 13.22 5.03
C MET A 2 4.84 13.17 3.71
N VAL A 3 4.62 11.98 3.17
CA VAL A 3 3.77 11.80 1.99
C VAL A 3 2.75 10.70 2.25
N LEU A 4 1.50 10.96 1.90
CA LEU A 4 0.44 9.97 1.95
C LEU A 4 0.00 9.62 0.52
N ALA A 5 -0.44 8.39 0.35
CA ALA A 5 -1.14 7.98 -0.87
C ALA A 5 -2.42 8.83 -1.04
N PRO A 6 -2.81 9.17 -2.27
CA PRO A 6 -4.06 9.92 -2.51
C PRO A 6 -5.31 9.22 -1.96
N GLU A 7 -5.30 7.90 -1.88
CA GLU A 7 -6.39 7.04 -1.38
C GLU A 7 -6.38 6.88 0.15
N HIS A 8 -5.38 7.42 0.82
CA HIS A 8 -5.26 7.28 2.27
C HIS A 8 -6.47 7.91 3.01
N ALA A 9 -6.97 7.23 4.04
CA ALA A 9 -8.17 7.66 4.78
C ALA A 9 -8.08 9.09 5.34
N LEU A 10 -6.88 9.54 5.69
CA LEU A 10 -6.64 10.89 6.21
C LEU A 10 -6.46 11.95 5.10
N ALA A 11 -6.33 11.59 3.82
CA ALA A 11 -5.96 12.53 2.76
C ALA A 11 -6.89 13.75 2.71
N LYS A 12 -8.21 13.54 2.76
CA LYS A 12 -9.18 14.64 2.73
C LYS A 12 -9.24 15.45 4.03
N SER A 13 -9.09 14.78 5.17
CA SER A 13 -9.18 15.45 6.49
C SER A 13 -7.97 16.32 6.83
N LEU A 14 -6.83 16.08 6.19
CA LEU A 14 -5.62 16.88 6.34
C LEU A 14 -5.60 18.14 5.48
N ALA A 15 -6.52 18.27 4.53
CA ALA A 15 -6.65 19.47 3.71
C ALA A 15 -7.18 20.65 4.55
N THR A 16 -6.47 21.77 4.51
CA THR A 16 -6.99 23.04 5.05
C THR A 16 -8.01 23.64 4.07
N ASP A 17 -8.76 24.66 4.52
CA ASP A 17 -9.74 25.30 3.63
C ASP A 17 -9.09 25.89 2.38
N GLU A 18 -7.85 26.40 2.49
CA GLU A 18 -7.08 26.97 1.37
C GLU A 18 -6.58 25.91 0.38
N THR A 19 -6.37 24.68 0.82
CA THR A 19 -5.80 23.61 -0.02
C THR A 19 -6.83 22.58 -0.46
N ARG A 20 -8.04 22.63 0.08
CA ARG A 20 -9.11 21.62 -0.10
C ARG A 20 -9.40 21.33 -1.56
N GLU A 21 -9.64 22.36 -2.36
CA GLU A 21 -9.96 22.20 -3.79
C GLU A 21 -8.81 21.51 -4.55
N ALA A 22 -7.57 21.93 -4.31
CA ALA A 22 -6.39 21.34 -4.94
C ALA A 22 -6.17 19.88 -4.52
N VAL A 23 -6.39 19.58 -3.23
CA VAL A 23 -6.28 18.23 -2.67
C VAL A 23 -7.36 17.31 -3.26
N GLU A 24 -8.61 17.73 -3.28
CA GLU A 24 -9.72 16.93 -3.84
C GLU A 24 -9.53 16.67 -5.33
N LYS A 25 -9.10 17.68 -6.07
CA LYS A 25 -8.74 17.53 -7.49
C LYS A 25 -7.60 16.53 -7.67
N TYR A 26 -6.55 16.62 -6.87
CA TYR A 26 -5.41 15.70 -6.96
C TYR A 26 -5.81 14.25 -6.66
N ILE A 27 -6.65 14.03 -5.63
CA ILE A 27 -7.19 12.70 -5.29
C ILE A 27 -7.99 12.13 -6.47
N PHE A 28 -8.86 12.95 -7.06
CA PHE A 28 -9.65 12.55 -8.23
C PHE A 28 -8.76 12.19 -9.43
N ASP A 29 -7.84 13.08 -9.82
CA ASP A 29 -6.94 12.87 -10.96
C ASP A 29 -6.07 11.61 -10.76
N SER A 30 -5.62 11.35 -9.53
CA SER A 30 -4.84 10.15 -9.18
C SER A 30 -5.68 8.88 -9.26
N SER A 31 -6.96 8.92 -8.91
CA SER A 31 -7.86 7.77 -8.97
C SER A 31 -8.15 7.30 -10.40
N MET A 32 -7.94 8.17 -11.39
CA MET A 32 -8.11 7.85 -12.81
C MET A 32 -6.89 7.13 -13.42
N ARG A 33 -5.79 6.97 -12.67
CA ARG A 33 -4.57 6.31 -13.11
C ARG A 33 -4.43 4.93 -12.47
N SER A 34 -3.97 3.96 -13.25
CA SER A 34 -3.63 2.65 -12.69
C SER A 34 -2.35 2.70 -11.84
N ASN A 35 -2.19 1.78 -10.91
CA ASN A 35 -0.95 1.67 -10.12
C ASN A 35 0.29 1.45 -11.01
N VAL A 36 0.12 0.78 -12.15
CA VAL A 36 1.21 0.55 -13.11
C VAL A 36 1.64 1.85 -13.75
N ASP A 37 0.70 2.67 -14.21
CA ASP A 37 0.99 3.98 -14.82
C ASP A 37 1.66 4.92 -13.82
N ARG A 38 1.21 4.91 -12.56
CA ARG A 38 1.78 5.70 -11.46
C ARG A 38 3.23 5.30 -11.17
N MET A 39 3.52 3.98 -11.14
CA MET A 39 4.88 3.48 -10.91
C MET A 39 5.84 3.77 -12.06
N GLN A 40 5.34 3.86 -13.31
CA GLN A 40 6.13 4.15 -14.51
C GLN A 40 6.27 5.66 -14.78
N ALA A 41 5.52 6.50 -14.10
CA ALA A 41 5.57 7.94 -14.27
C ALA A 41 6.95 8.50 -13.90
N LYS A 42 7.62 9.12 -14.87
CA LYS A 42 8.93 9.75 -14.66
C LYS A 42 8.82 11.05 -13.88
N GLU A 43 7.72 11.74 -14.05
CA GLU A 43 7.51 13.04 -13.40
C GLU A 43 6.87 12.87 -12.02
N LYS A 44 7.50 13.44 -10.98
CA LYS A 44 6.93 13.47 -9.63
C LYS A 44 5.80 14.48 -9.57
N THR A 45 4.64 14.05 -9.11
CA THR A 45 3.47 14.91 -8.87
C THR A 45 3.12 14.90 -7.39
N GLY A 46 2.47 15.94 -6.92
CA GLY A 46 2.04 16.02 -5.53
C GLY A 46 1.33 17.32 -5.22
N VAL A 47 0.60 17.31 -4.11
CA VAL A 47 -0.10 18.47 -3.59
C VAL A 47 0.16 18.60 -2.09
N PHE A 48 0.44 19.83 -1.63
CA PHE A 48 0.55 20.12 -0.20
C PHE A 48 -0.84 20.12 0.44
N THR A 49 -0.99 19.43 1.58
CA THR A 49 -2.29 19.36 2.28
C THR A 49 -2.63 20.61 3.08
N GLY A 50 -1.65 21.49 3.36
CA GLY A 50 -1.79 22.60 4.31
C GLY A 50 -1.46 22.21 5.75
N SER A 51 -1.37 20.91 6.04
CA SER A 51 -1.13 20.36 7.37
C SER A 51 0.29 19.90 7.60
N TYR A 52 0.66 19.78 8.87
CA TYR A 52 1.99 19.36 9.31
C TYR A 52 1.89 18.24 10.33
N ALA A 53 2.82 17.29 10.25
CA ALA A 53 3.10 16.33 11.33
C ALA A 53 4.15 16.91 12.28
N ILE A 54 4.17 16.47 13.50
CA ILE A 54 5.23 16.76 14.46
C ILE A 54 6.19 15.56 14.51
N ASN A 55 7.45 15.80 14.19
CA ASN A 55 8.48 14.79 14.36
C ASN A 55 8.71 14.58 15.86
N PRO A 56 8.41 13.40 16.43
CA PRO A 56 8.48 13.16 17.86
C PRO A 56 9.93 13.18 18.41
N LEU A 57 10.93 13.01 17.55
CA LEU A 57 12.32 13.00 17.97
C LEU A 57 12.90 14.38 18.21
N ASN A 58 12.46 15.40 17.49
CA ASN A 58 13.02 16.75 17.58
C ASN A 58 11.96 17.87 17.70
N GLY A 59 10.68 17.53 17.71
CA GLY A 59 9.58 18.49 17.80
C GLY A 59 9.33 19.34 16.53
N ALA A 60 10.08 19.11 15.45
CA ALA A 60 9.97 19.90 14.24
C ALA A 60 8.66 19.63 13.50
N LYS A 61 8.08 20.70 12.93
CA LYS A 61 6.93 20.60 12.03
C LYS A 61 7.38 20.08 10.67
N THR A 62 6.77 19.00 10.21
CA THR A 62 7.07 18.33 8.96
C THR A 62 5.87 18.44 8.02
N PRO A 63 5.98 19.06 6.84
CA PRO A 63 4.85 19.26 5.95
C PRO A 63 4.33 17.92 5.42
N ILE A 64 3.01 17.81 5.28
CA ILE A 64 2.32 16.62 4.78
C ILE A 64 1.85 16.87 3.35
N TRP A 65 2.27 16.00 2.44
CA TRP A 65 1.92 16.02 1.02
C TRP A 65 1.12 14.81 0.63
N LEU A 66 0.33 14.90 -0.42
CA LEU A 66 -0.17 13.74 -1.16
C LEU A 66 0.66 13.57 -2.42
N SER A 67 1.00 12.34 -2.76
CA SER A 67 1.67 12.03 -4.02
C SER A 67 1.33 10.61 -4.49
N ASP A 68 1.21 10.47 -5.80
CA ASP A 68 0.85 9.24 -6.48
C ASP A 68 1.99 8.22 -6.59
N TYR A 69 3.23 8.59 -6.22
CA TYR A 69 4.32 7.60 -6.12
C TYR A 69 4.25 6.74 -4.85
N VAL A 70 3.40 7.13 -3.87
CA VAL A 70 3.09 6.33 -2.68
C VAL A 70 1.83 5.50 -2.95
N LEU A 71 1.91 4.20 -2.74
CA LEU A 71 0.80 3.28 -2.89
C LEU A 71 0.10 3.04 -1.55
N ALA A 72 -1.23 2.99 -1.55
CA ALA A 72 -2.03 2.81 -0.35
C ALA A 72 -1.86 1.42 0.29
N ASP A 73 -1.49 0.42 -0.51
CA ASP A 73 -1.25 -0.97 -0.11
C ASP A 73 0.19 -1.23 0.36
N TYR A 74 1.06 -0.21 0.35
CA TYR A 74 2.41 -0.32 0.87
C TYR A 74 2.49 0.21 2.30
N GLY A 75 2.62 -0.69 3.26
CA GLY A 75 2.63 -0.34 4.68
C GLY A 75 1.31 0.28 5.13
N THR A 76 1.36 1.50 5.65
CA THR A 76 0.18 2.28 6.07
C THR A 76 -0.35 3.20 4.97
N GLY A 77 0.29 3.26 3.80
CA GLY A 77 0.01 4.28 2.78
C GLY A 77 0.48 5.69 3.16
N ALA A 78 1.24 5.82 4.24
CA ALA A 78 1.88 7.05 4.69
C ALA A 78 3.37 6.79 4.92
N ILE A 79 4.23 7.59 4.32
CA ILE A 79 5.68 7.43 4.41
C ILE A 79 6.36 8.66 5.01
N MET A 80 7.42 8.42 5.75
CA MET A 80 8.39 9.41 6.16
C MET A 80 9.46 9.50 5.06
N CYS A 81 9.58 10.67 4.44
CA CYS A 81 10.54 10.91 3.36
C CYS A 81 11.90 11.32 3.90
N VAL A 82 12.94 10.86 3.21
CA VAL A 82 14.35 11.11 3.57
C VAL A 82 15.12 11.68 2.37
N PRO A 83 14.83 12.91 1.97
CA PRO A 83 15.29 13.48 0.69
C PRO A 83 16.80 13.50 0.49
N ALA A 84 17.59 13.55 1.56
CA ALA A 84 19.04 13.47 1.44
C ALA A 84 19.57 12.05 1.15
N HIS A 85 18.73 10.99 1.30
CA HIS A 85 19.16 9.59 1.28
C HIS A 85 18.29 8.65 0.42
N ASP A 86 17.31 9.18 -0.30
CA ASP A 86 16.48 8.46 -1.28
C ASP A 86 16.33 9.31 -2.54
N ASP A 87 16.63 8.75 -3.69
CA ASP A 87 16.62 9.47 -4.99
C ASP A 87 15.24 10.01 -5.33
N ARG A 88 14.16 9.26 -5.04
CA ARG A 88 12.78 9.70 -5.35
C ARG A 88 12.36 10.85 -4.47
N ASP A 89 12.71 10.78 -3.19
CA ASP A 89 12.44 11.83 -2.23
C ASP A 89 13.27 13.08 -2.52
N PHE A 90 14.51 12.89 -2.98
CA PHE A 90 15.40 13.98 -3.42
C PHE A 90 14.79 14.73 -4.61
N GLU A 91 14.39 14.02 -5.66
CA GLU A 91 13.74 14.60 -6.84
C GLU A 91 12.46 15.36 -6.46
N PHE A 92 11.64 14.76 -5.58
CA PHE A 92 10.43 15.41 -5.08
C PHE A 92 10.75 16.70 -4.31
N ALA A 93 11.68 16.63 -3.37
CA ALA A 93 12.08 17.78 -2.58
C ALA A 93 12.63 18.91 -3.45
N ARG A 94 13.45 18.60 -4.45
CA ARG A 94 13.98 19.57 -5.42
C ARG A 94 12.87 20.22 -6.24
N LYS A 95 11.91 19.42 -6.71
CA LYS A 95 10.79 19.94 -7.52
C LYS A 95 9.90 20.89 -6.73
N PHE A 96 9.61 20.58 -5.48
CA PHE A 96 8.69 21.36 -4.64
C PHE A 96 9.37 22.33 -3.67
N GLY A 97 10.70 22.49 -3.78
CA GLY A 97 11.45 23.45 -2.95
C GLY A 97 11.47 23.09 -1.47
N LEU A 98 11.43 21.79 -1.15
CA LEU A 98 11.44 21.31 0.24
C LEU A 98 12.88 21.22 0.78
N PRO A 99 13.09 21.41 2.11
CA PRO A 99 14.40 21.27 2.72
C PRO A 99 14.99 19.87 2.53
N ILE A 100 16.27 19.80 2.20
CA ILE A 100 17.06 18.58 2.12
C ILE A 100 18.14 18.68 3.19
N VAL A 101 18.05 17.81 4.22
CA VAL A 101 18.98 17.80 5.34
C VAL A 101 19.70 16.45 5.35
N GLN A 102 21.01 16.48 5.14
CA GLN A 102 21.83 15.28 5.21
C GLN A 102 21.97 14.83 6.68
N VAL A 103 21.65 13.56 6.96
CA VAL A 103 21.72 12.98 8.30
C VAL A 103 22.71 11.81 8.42
N ILE A 104 23.22 11.31 7.30
CA ILE A 104 24.30 10.31 7.25
C ILE A 104 25.40 10.86 6.35
N ALA A 105 26.64 10.87 6.83
CA ALA A 105 27.79 11.32 6.09
C ALA A 105 28.94 10.31 6.19
N LYS A 106 29.70 10.10 5.12
CA LYS A 106 30.80 9.13 5.08
C LYS A 106 31.81 9.34 6.21
N ASP A 107 32.25 10.58 6.37
CA ASP A 107 33.31 10.97 7.32
C ASP A 107 32.78 11.95 8.41
N GLY A 108 31.47 11.96 8.65
CA GLY A 108 30.84 12.90 9.57
C GLY A 108 30.82 14.36 9.08
N LYS A 109 31.10 14.58 7.80
CA LYS A 109 31.10 15.91 7.18
C LYS A 109 29.95 16.04 6.18
N GLU A 110 29.20 17.11 6.30
CA GLU A 110 28.09 17.43 5.40
C GLU A 110 28.60 17.75 4.00
N ILE A 111 27.85 17.30 2.98
CA ILE A 111 28.10 17.63 1.58
C ILE A 111 27.47 19.00 1.28
N GLU A 112 28.31 19.98 0.99
CA GLU A 112 27.85 21.29 0.54
C GLU A 112 27.19 21.17 -0.84
N ASN A 113 25.96 21.75 -1.00
CA ASN A 113 25.23 21.80 -2.26
C ASN A 113 24.98 20.40 -2.90
N MET A 114 24.29 19.52 -2.19
CA MET A 114 23.91 18.20 -2.70
C MET A 114 23.19 18.31 -4.07
N THR A 115 23.71 17.65 -5.08
CA THR A 115 23.13 17.56 -6.43
C THR A 115 22.37 16.26 -6.65
N GLU A 116 22.61 15.26 -5.81
CA GLU A 116 22.00 13.95 -5.79
C GLU A 116 21.86 13.44 -4.36
N ALA A 117 21.05 12.42 -4.13
CA ALA A 117 20.90 11.81 -2.82
C ALA A 117 22.17 11.03 -2.44
N TYR A 118 22.55 11.11 -1.17
CA TYR A 118 23.60 10.27 -0.60
C TYR A 118 23.01 8.92 -0.19
N THR A 119 23.11 7.92 -1.03
CA THR A 119 22.45 6.60 -0.86
C THR A 119 23.34 5.55 -0.19
N GLU A 120 24.56 5.89 0.21
CA GLU A 120 25.44 4.99 0.94
C GLU A 120 24.83 4.59 2.30
N ALA A 121 24.72 3.27 2.52
CA ALA A 121 24.01 2.73 3.68
C ALA A 121 24.73 2.96 5.01
N ASN A 122 26.04 3.20 4.99
CA ASN A 122 26.89 3.33 6.16
C ASN A 122 27.55 4.70 6.20
N GLY A 123 27.63 5.24 7.40
CA GLY A 123 28.27 6.53 7.66
C GLY A 123 28.06 6.96 9.11
N ILE A 124 28.46 8.17 9.39
CA ILE A 124 28.32 8.80 10.71
C ILE A 124 27.08 9.69 10.68
N MET A 125 26.28 9.63 11.73
CA MET A 125 25.11 10.49 11.90
C MET A 125 25.53 11.94 12.12
N ILE A 126 24.88 12.83 11.37
CA ILE A 126 25.01 14.30 11.48
C ILE A 126 23.62 14.92 11.51
N ASN A 127 23.48 16.15 11.91
CA ASN A 127 22.19 16.88 11.95
C ASN A 127 21.04 16.11 12.64
N SER A 128 21.37 15.24 13.61
CA SER A 128 20.46 14.25 14.23
C SER A 128 20.38 14.36 15.75
N GLY A 129 20.74 15.52 16.32
CA GLY A 129 20.67 15.76 17.77
C GLY A 129 21.52 14.80 18.58
N ASP A 130 20.90 14.08 19.52
CA ASP A 130 21.57 13.10 20.41
C ASP A 130 22.22 11.95 19.65
N TRP A 131 21.86 11.72 18.39
CA TRP A 131 22.40 10.65 17.56
C TRP A 131 23.62 11.07 16.73
N ASN A 132 24.02 12.34 16.80
CA ASN A 132 25.22 12.81 16.12
C ASN A 132 26.48 12.05 16.57
N GLY A 133 27.31 11.66 15.60
CA GLY A 133 28.53 10.93 15.84
C GLY A 133 28.37 9.41 15.95
N LEU A 134 27.14 8.89 16.01
CA LEU A 134 26.90 7.45 16.01
C LEU A 134 27.07 6.88 14.59
N GLU A 135 27.51 5.63 14.49
CA GLU A 135 27.51 4.89 13.23
C GLU A 135 26.07 4.54 12.81
N SER A 136 25.69 4.87 11.59
CA SER A 136 24.32 4.62 11.07
C SER A 136 23.97 3.12 11.08
N ALA A 137 24.95 2.23 10.86
CA ALA A 137 24.74 0.78 10.89
C ALA A 137 24.39 0.27 12.30
N VAL A 138 24.95 0.87 13.33
CA VAL A 138 24.62 0.58 14.74
C VAL A 138 23.26 1.17 15.07
N LEU A 139 23.06 2.45 14.78
CA LEU A 139 21.81 3.15 15.08
C LEU A 139 20.61 2.48 14.39
N LYS A 140 20.75 1.98 13.17
CA LYS A 140 19.67 1.27 12.46
C LYS A 140 19.14 0.05 13.24
N LYS A 141 19.98 -0.58 14.06
CA LYS A 141 19.58 -1.73 14.89
C LYS A 141 18.98 -1.27 16.22
N GLU A 142 19.52 -0.20 16.78
CA GLU A 142 19.17 0.29 18.12
C GLU A 142 17.96 1.23 18.10
N ALA A 143 17.80 2.05 17.05
CA ALA A 143 16.75 3.06 16.97
C ALA A 143 15.33 2.52 17.19
N PRO A 144 14.90 1.34 16.66
CA PRO A 144 13.58 0.81 16.94
C PRO A 144 13.31 0.62 18.43
N TYR A 145 14.30 0.16 19.19
CA TYR A 145 14.18 -0.03 20.64
C TYR A 145 14.16 1.30 21.39
N MET A 146 15.00 2.26 20.97
CA MET A 146 15.02 3.61 21.55
C MET A 146 13.70 4.35 21.33
N ILE A 147 13.07 4.17 20.16
CA ILE A 147 11.77 4.75 19.83
C ILE A 147 10.65 4.11 20.67
N GLU A 148 10.72 2.79 20.87
CA GLU A 148 9.78 2.04 21.70
C GLU A 148 9.88 2.45 23.18
N GLU A 149 11.10 2.57 23.71
CA GLU A 149 11.34 3.05 25.07
C GLU A 149 10.80 4.47 25.31
N LYS A 150 10.92 5.34 24.31
CA LYS A 150 10.38 6.71 24.36
C LYS A 150 8.85 6.78 24.12
N GLY A 151 8.20 5.67 23.80
CA GLY A 151 6.76 5.59 23.55
C GLY A 151 6.28 6.22 22.24
N PHE A 152 7.19 6.45 21.28
CA PHE A 152 6.84 7.05 19.98
C PHE A 152 6.42 6.03 18.92
N GLY A 153 6.64 4.75 19.17
CA GLY A 153 6.31 3.68 18.24
C GLY A 153 6.69 2.31 18.82
N HIS A 154 6.59 1.30 18.00
CA HIS A 154 7.00 -0.07 18.35
C HIS A 154 7.69 -0.73 17.16
N LYS A 155 8.59 -1.66 17.46
CA LYS A 155 9.27 -2.44 16.45
C LYS A 155 8.27 -3.36 15.74
N THR A 156 8.27 -3.31 14.42
CA THR A 156 7.40 -4.16 13.59
C THR A 156 8.24 -4.88 12.54
N VAL A 157 7.88 -6.12 12.26
CA VAL A 157 8.49 -6.92 11.20
C VAL A 157 7.47 -7.06 10.07
N ASN A 158 7.78 -6.48 8.92
CA ASN A 158 7.00 -6.63 7.71
C ASN A 158 7.73 -7.56 6.74
N TYR A 159 7.02 -8.53 6.21
CA TYR A 159 7.56 -9.43 5.19
C TYR A 159 7.37 -8.82 3.80
N LYS A 160 8.41 -8.85 2.96
CA LYS A 160 8.37 -8.37 1.57
C LYS A 160 7.65 -9.33 0.62
N LEU A 161 6.87 -10.25 1.14
CA LEU A 161 6.04 -11.15 0.35
C LEU A 161 4.74 -10.42 -0.01
N ARG A 162 4.40 -10.45 -1.29
CA ARG A 162 3.08 -10.03 -1.74
C ARG A 162 2.11 -11.17 -1.54
N ASP A 163 0.87 -10.84 -1.19
CA ASP A 163 -0.20 -11.82 -1.14
C ASP A 163 -0.33 -12.50 -2.50
N TRP A 164 -0.46 -13.80 -2.47
CA TRP A 164 -0.72 -14.56 -3.66
C TRP A 164 -2.21 -14.56 -3.97
N VAL A 165 -2.60 -13.86 -5.04
CA VAL A 165 -3.95 -13.96 -5.57
C VAL A 165 -4.06 -15.31 -6.27
N PHE A 166 -4.62 -16.30 -5.59
CA PHE A 166 -4.74 -17.67 -6.08
C PHE A 166 -6.00 -17.92 -6.93
N SER A 167 -7.01 -17.08 -6.83
CA SER A 167 -8.26 -17.23 -7.59
C SER A 167 -8.04 -16.97 -9.09
N ARG A 168 -8.68 -17.79 -9.93
CA ARG A 168 -8.59 -17.70 -11.38
C ARG A 168 -9.96 -17.84 -12.04
N GLN A 169 -10.16 -17.19 -13.16
CA GLN A 169 -11.33 -17.24 -14.02
C GLN A 169 -11.22 -18.49 -14.94
N ARG A 170 -11.19 -19.67 -14.31
CA ARG A 170 -11.05 -20.95 -15.01
C ARG A 170 -12.08 -21.95 -14.48
N TYR A 171 -12.53 -22.86 -15.34
CA TYR A 171 -13.40 -23.96 -14.94
C TYR A 171 -12.65 -24.96 -14.05
N TRP A 172 -11.48 -25.43 -14.50
CA TRP A 172 -10.68 -26.40 -13.78
C TRP A 172 -9.92 -25.77 -12.61
N GLY A 173 -10.31 -26.20 -11.44
CA GLY A 173 -9.75 -25.83 -10.15
C GLY A 173 -10.77 -26.12 -9.05
N GLU A 174 -10.35 -26.14 -7.78
CA GLU A 174 -11.25 -26.28 -6.66
C GLU A 174 -12.14 -25.04 -6.55
N PRO A 175 -13.49 -25.20 -6.49
CA PRO A 175 -14.39 -24.08 -6.25
C PRO A 175 -14.11 -23.42 -4.92
N ILE A 176 -14.10 -22.10 -4.90
CA ILE A 176 -13.92 -21.32 -3.66
C ILE A 176 -15.24 -21.35 -2.89
N PRO A 177 -15.28 -21.89 -1.65
CA PRO A 177 -16.53 -22.09 -0.92
C PRO A 177 -17.06 -20.82 -0.27
N ILE A 178 -17.31 -19.79 -1.09
CA ILE A 178 -17.85 -18.49 -0.69
C ILE A 178 -19.15 -18.20 -1.46
N VAL A 179 -20.08 -17.58 -0.75
CA VAL A 179 -21.34 -17.08 -1.31
C VAL A 179 -21.36 -15.55 -1.14
N HIS A 180 -21.63 -14.84 -2.23
CA HIS A 180 -21.79 -13.38 -2.23
C HIS A 180 -23.26 -13.04 -2.02
N CYS A 181 -23.57 -12.49 -0.87
CA CYS A 181 -24.92 -12.02 -0.50
C CYS A 181 -24.98 -10.49 -0.54
N PRO A 182 -25.99 -9.88 -1.17
CA PRO A 182 -26.13 -8.43 -1.19
C PRO A 182 -26.24 -7.78 0.20
N ASP A 183 -26.80 -8.49 1.17
CA ASP A 183 -27.02 -7.98 2.53
C ASP A 183 -25.90 -8.38 3.52
N CYS A 184 -25.34 -9.60 3.37
CA CYS A 184 -24.38 -10.17 4.32
C CYS A 184 -22.93 -10.08 3.84
N GLY A 185 -22.68 -9.69 2.57
CA GLY A 185 -21.35 -9.70 1.96
C GLY A 185 -20.87 -11.11 1.63
N CYS A 186 -19.59 -11.38 1.87
CA CYS A 186 -18.97 -12.70 1.63
C CYS A 186 -19.31 -13.64 2.80
N VAL A 187 -20.01 -14.74 2.52
CA VAL A 187 -20.43 -15.72 3.50
C VAL A 187 -19.83 -17.09 3.13
N PRO A 188 -19.16 -17.79 4.05
CA PRO A 188 -18.63 -19.13 3.75
C PRO A 188 -19.77 -20.15 3.55
N VAL A 189 -19.54 -21.10 2.65
CA VAL A 189 -20.40 -22.27 2.52
C VAL A 189 -20.29 -23.09 3.81
N PRO A 190 -21.42 -23.58 4.40
CA PRO A 190 -21.40 -24.42 5.61
C PRO A 190 -20.58 -25.71 5.41
N GLU A 191 -19.91 -26.17 6.46
CA GLU A 191 -19.03 -27.34 6.41
C GLU A 191 -19.76 -28.62 6.00
N ASP A 192 -21.02 -28.76 6.37
CA ASP A 192 -21.88 -29.90 5.99
C ASP A 192 -22.26 -29.93 4.50
N GLN A 193 -21.98 -28.87 3.76
CA GLN A 193 -22.17 -28.76 2.31
C GLN A 193 -20.85 -28.91 1.53
N LEU A 194 -19.76 -29.21 2.21
CA LEU A 194 -18.47 -29.48 1.57
C LEU A 194 -18.28 -30.98 1.31
N PRO A 195 -17.57 -31.39 0.24
CA PRO A 195 -16.89 -30.51 -0.72
C PRO A 195 -17.86 -29.85 -1.71
N LEU A 196 -17.59 -28.58 -2.06
CA LEU A 196 -18.29 -27.92 -3.15
C LEU A 196 -17.77 -28.46 -4.49
N LEU A 197 -18.63 -29.09 -5.27
CA LEU A 197 -18.26 -29.71 -6.54
C LEU A 197 -18.49 -28.77 -7.72
N LEU A 198 -17.66 -28.92 -8.75
CA LEU A 198 -17.89 -28.29 -10.05
C LEU A 198 -19.14 -28.88 -10.70
N PRO A 199 -19.94 -28.07 -11.42
CA PRO A 199 -21.07 -28.59 -12.20
C PRO A 199 -20.57 -29.38 -13.41
N GLU A 200 -21.26 -30.42 -13.80
CA GLU A 200 -20.98 -31.09 -15.08
C GLU A 200 -21.43 -30.22 -16.23
N VAL A 201 -20.56 -29.97 -17.20
CA VAL A 201 -20.83 -29.13 -18.35
C VAL A 201 -20.26 -29.77 -19.62
N GLU A 202 -20.98 -29.58 -20.71
CA GLU A 202 -20.52 -30.08 -22.02
C GLU A 202 -19.37 -29.23 -22.59
N LYS A 203 -19.36 -27.92 -22.25
CA LYS A 203 -18.36 -26.94 -22.70
C LYS A 203 -17.99 -25.97 -21.57
N TYR A 204 -16.73 -25.60 -21.51
CA TYR A 204 -16.18 -24.63 -20.54
C TYR A 204 -15.20 -23.64 -21.21
N GLU A 205 -15.62 -23.10 -22.34
CA GLU A 205 -14.82 -22.13 -23.07
C GLU A 205 -14.75 -20.79 -22.31
N PRO A 206 -13.64 -20.05 -22.46
CA PRO A 206 -13.54 -18.70 -21.89
C PRO A 206 -14.65 -17.79 -22.41
N THR A 207 -15.24 -16.97 -21.55
CA THR A 207 -16.35 -16.09 -21.88
C THR A 207 -15.97 -14.96 -22.85
N GLY A 208 -14.66 -14.64 -22.96
CA GLY A 208 -14.16 -13.48 -23.69
C GLY A 208 -14.40 -12.13 -22.99
N THR A 209 -15.13 -12.13 -21.86
CA THR A 209 -15.44 -10.92 -21.06
C THR A 209 -14.52 -10.77 -19.85
N GLY A 210 -13.64 -11.76 -19.59
CA GLY A 210 -12.81 -11.81 -18.39
C GLY A 210 -13.50 -12.47 -17.19
N GLU A 211 -14.76 -12.85 -17.31
CA GLU A 211 -15.47 -13.62 -16.29
C GLU A 211 -15.13 -15.12 -16.36
N SER A 212 -15.31 -15.81 -15.23
CA SER A 212 -15.16 -17.25 -15.18
C SER A 212 -16.20 -17.96 -16.06
N PRO A 213 -15.85 -19.08 -16.74
CA PRO A 213 -16.83 -19.92 -17.41
C PRO A 213 -17.98 -20.39 -16.50
N LEU A 214 -17.74 -20.51 -15.20
CA LEU A 214 -18.77 -20.85 -14.21
C LEU A 214 -19.83 -19.75 -14.06
N ALA A 215 -19.49 -18.50 -14.33
CA ALA A 215 -20.43 -17.37 -14.19
C ALA A 215 -21.67 -17.48 -15.11
N GLY A 216 -21.53 -18.18 -16.24
CA GLY A 216 -22.62 -18.43 -17.18
C GLY A 216 -23.54 -19.60 -16.80
N ILE A 217 -23.23 -20.35 -15.73
CA ILE A 217 -24.00 -21.53 -15.32
C ILE A 217 -24.97 -21.11 -14.20
N GLU A 218 -26.10 -20.55 -14.59
CA GLU A 218 -27.06 -19.95 -13.65
C GLU A 218 -27.53 -20.91 -12.56
N GLU A 219 -27.76 -22.18 -12.89
CA GLU A 219 -28.21 -23.22 -11.94
C GLU A 219 -27.18 -23.48 -10.83
N TRP A 220 -25.91 -23.32 -11.14
CA TRP A 220 -24.83 -23.50 -10.17
C TRP A 220 -24.50 -22.20 -9.41
N VAL A 221 -24.50 -21.06 -10.11
CA VAL A 221 -24.15 -19.75 -9.52
C VAL A 221 -25.20 -19.28 -8.53
N ASN A 222 -26.48 -19.38 -8.90
CA ASN A 222 -27.56 -18.88 -8.05
C ASN A 222 -27.80 -19.82 -6.87
N THR A 223 -27.81 -19.27 -5.67
CA THR A 223 -27.97 -20.02 -4.41
C THR A 223 -28.69 -19.17 -3.37
N THR A 224 -28.89 -19.73 -2.21
CA THR A 224 -29.39 -18.99 -1.02
C THR A 224 -28.25 -18.68 -0.08
N CYS A 225 -28.28 -17.49 0.53
CA CYS A 225 -27.32 -17.11 1.53
C CYS A 225 -27.44 -18.00 2.78
N PRO A 226 -26.36 -18.67 3.23
CA PRO A 226 -26.40 -19.52 4.42
C PRO A 226 -26.73 -18.75 5.71
N CYS A 227 -26.46 -17.43 5.72
CA CYS A 227 -26.68 -16.59 6.90
C CYS A 227 -28.13 -16.05 6.99
N CYS A 228 -28.68 -15.50 5.90
CA CYS A 228 -29.98 -14.80 5.93
C CYS A 228 -31.07 -15.47 5.09
N GLY A 229 -30.76 -16.53 4.33
CA GLY A 229 -31.70 -17.26 3.49
C GLY A 229 -32.16 -16.53 2.23
N LYS A 230 -31.66 -15.32 1.94
CA LYS A 230 -32.01 -14.55 0.75
C LYS A 230 -31.26 -15.04 -0.49
N PRO A 231 -31.73 -14.70 -1.72
CA PRO A 231 -31.00 -15.00 -2.95
C PRO A 231 -29.58 -14.46 -2.91
N ALA A 232 -28.63 -15.27 -3.34
CA ALA A 232 -27.21 -14.97 -3.35
C ALA A 232 -26.50 -15.69 -4.49
N LYS A 233 -25.22 -15.40 -4.73
CA LYS A 233 -24.44 -16.02 -5.82
C LYS A 233 -23.20 -16.70 -5.24
N ARG A 234 -22.87 -17.88 -5.77
CA ARG A 234 -21.58 -18.50 -5.47
C ARG A 234 -20.43 -17.74 -6.10
N GLU A 235 -19.26 -17.82 -5.46
CA GLU A 235 -18.00 -17.39 -6.08
C GLU A 235 -17.73 -18.26 -7.32
N THR A 236 -17.42 -17.62 -8.45
CA THR A 236 -17.22 -18.29 -9.75
C THR A 236 -15.76 -18.50 -10.11
N ASN A 237 -14.83 -17.90 -9.38
CA ASN A 237 -13.42 -18.18 -9.53
C ASN A 237 -13.07 -19.52 -8.87
N THR A 238 -12.01 -20.15 -9.36
CA THR A 238 -11.50 -21.42 -8.82
C THR A 238 -10.05 -21.29 -8.34
N MET A 239 -9.59 -22.28 -7.58
CA MET A 239 -8.22 -22.41 -7.09
C MET A 239 -7.47 -23.49 -7.90
N PRO A 240 -6.90 -23.17 -9.08
CA PRO A 240 -6.21 -24.17 -9.90
C PRO A 240 -4.80 -24.46 -9.42
N GLN A 241 -4.25 -25.60 -9.85
CA GLN A 241 -2.84 -25.97 -9.68
C GLN A 241 -2.42 -26.03 -8.20
N TRP A 242 -1.38 -25.28 -7.83
CA TRP A 242 -0.83 -25.31 -6.48
C TRP A 242 -1.77 -24.77 -5.40
N ALA A 243 -2.67 -23.89 -5.75
CA ALA A 243 -3.69 -23.45 -4.81
C ALA A 243 -4.55 -24.64 -4.35
N GLY A 244 -5.03 -25.46 -5.29
CA GLY A 244 -5.78 -26.65 -4.98
C GLY A 244 -4.98 -27.70 -4.20
N SER A 245 -3.71 -27.94 -4.55
CA SER A 245 -2.88 -28.90 -3.82
C SER A 245 -2.47 -28.44 -2.42
N SER A 246 -2.61 -27.15 -2.13
CA SER A 246 -2.27 -26.56 -0.83
C SER A 246 -3.48 -26.38 0.09
N TRP A 247 -4.66 -26.63 -0.44
CA TRP A 247 -5.95 -26.51 0.25
C TRP A 247 -6.27 -27.69 1.17
#